data_376dedecd5933086698066e15d16278e
#
_entry.id   376dedecd5933086698066e15d16278e
#
_cell.length_a   1.000
_cell.length_b   1.000
_cell.length_c   1.000
_cell.angle_alpha   90.00
_cell.angle_beta   90.00
_cell.angle_gamma   90.00
#
_symmetry.space_group_name_H-M   'P 1'
#
loop_
_entity.id
_entity.type
_entity.pdbx_description
1 polymer ?
#
loop_
_entity_poly.entity_id
_entity_poly.type
_entity_poly.pdbx_seq_one_letter_code
_entity_poly.pdbx_strand_id
1 'polypeptide(L)'
;ILGKPNVGKSTLVNAFLGKEKQITQNQPGTTRDCIKIPVTKYGHNFNIVDTPGVRKKSKTKNHIEIIGVIKTLKTIESSDVVIVLIDSMDGITDQDLSLIGSVMEIGKPALIALNKTDATDDYQEHLLSYGIDTKLKFINYIPIQKISALKKIGLKKLLTTAINIFENSKKSINTSLLNDLFQKAITDHQPPAYAGKRIKIRYVHQGGNNPIRLIIHGTYVDKLSKDYLRYLSSFIRKRIELTGITIFFELRSKFEK
;
A
#
# COMPACT_ATOMS: atom_id res chain seq x y z
N ILE A 1 -10.01 1.96 3.93
CA ILE A 1 -9.33 1.88 5.24
C ILE A 1 -9.36 0.43 5.70
N LEU A 2 -8.19 -0.16 5.97
CA LEU A 2 -8.02 -1.53 6.48
C LEU A 2 -7.41 -1.53 7.88
N GLY A 3 -7.50 -2.64 8.58
CA GLY A 3 -6.90 -2.84 9.90
C GLY A 3 -7.68 -3.85 10.73
N LYS A 4 -7.09 -4.34 11.82
CA LYS A 4 -7.71 -5.27 12.78
C LYS A 4 -9.03 -4.74 13.35
N PRO A 5 -9.85 -5.58 13.97
CA PRO A 5 -10.94 -5.10 14.82
C PRO A 5 -10.42 -4.15 15.92
N ASN A 6 -11.19 -3.14 16.27
CA ASN A 6 -10.95 -2.18 17.36
C ASN A 6 -9.74 -1.23 17.21
N VAL A 7 -9.03 -1.21 16.07
CA VAL A 7 -7.94 -0.24 15.80
C VAL A 7 -8.43 1.20 15.57
N GLY A 8 -9.74 1.43 15.53
CA GLY A 8 -10.33 2.76 15.38
C GLY A 8 -10.78 3.12 13.96
N LYS A 9 -11.03 2.13 13.07
CA LYS A 9 -11.53 2.36 11.69
C LYS A 9 -12.80 3.21 11.68
N SER A 10 -13.81 2.84 12.45
CA SER A 10 -15.07 3.59 12.53
C SER A 10 -14.87 4.99 13.08
N THR A 11 -13.98 5.16 14.06
CA THR A 11 -13.62 6.47 14.62
C THR A 11 -12.97 7.35 13.54
N LEU A 12 -12.04 6.81 12.76
CA LEU A 12 -11.39 7.53 11.66
C LEU A 12 -12.39 7.91 10.56
N VAL A 13 -13.26 7.00 10.17
CA VAL A 13 -14.33 7.27 9.19
C VAL A 13 -15.24 8.39 9.69
N ASN A 14 -15.70 8.32 10.95
CA ASN A 14 -16.55 9.36 11.55
C ASN A 14 -15.82 10.71 11.66
N ALA A 15 -14.50 10.70 11.91
CA ALA A 15 -13.71 11.92 11.94
C ALA A 15 -13.60 12.60 10.56
N PHE A 16 -13.61 11.83 9.48
CA PHE A 16 -13.68 12.36 8.11
C PHE A 16 -15.10 12.81 7.73
N LEU A 17 -16.14 12.06 8.10
CA LEU A 17 -17.54 12.39 7.76
C LEU A 17 -18.03 13.68 8.48
N GLY A 18 -17.49 13.99 9.67
CA GLY A 18 -18.01 15.07 10.53
C GLY A 18 -19.29 14.65 11.26
N LYS A 19 -19.78 15.51 12.17
CA LYS A 19 -20.94 15.20 13.02
C LYS A 19 -22.29 15.13 12.30
N GLU A 20 -22.39 15.57 11.04
CA GLU A 20 -23.68 15.82 10.37
C GLU A 20 -24.14 14.74 9.39
N LYS A 21 -23.34 13.73 9.07
CA LYS A 21 -23.79 12.61 8.24
C LYS A 21 -23.88 11.32 9.06
N GLN A 22 -25.00 11.15 9.79
CA GLN A 22 -25.50 9.81 10.04
C GLN A 22 -25.68 9.13 8.69
N ILE A 23 -25.12 7.93 8.54
CA ILE A 23 -25.28 7.12 7.32
C ILE A 23 -26.73 6.69 7.25
N THR A 24 -27.57 7.57 6.72
CA THR A 24 -28.96 7.30 6.32
C THR A 24 -29.01 7.12 4.82
N GLN A 25 -28.51 5.98 4.34
CA GLN A 25 -28.92 5.47 3.05
C GLN A 25 -28.98 3.94 3.15
N ASN A 26 -30.16 3.44 3.55
CA ASN A 26 -30.69 2.18 3.14
C ASN A 26 -31.04 2.30 1.65
N GLN A 27 -30.11 2.01 0.73
CA GLN A 27 -30.47 1.53 -0.58
C GLN A 27 -30.33 0.01 -0.57
N PRO A 28 -31.44 -0.74 -0.67
CA PRO A 28 -31.38 -2.18 -0.88
C PRO A 28 -30.98 -2.40 -2.35
N GLY A 29 -29.76 -2.80 -2.58
CA GLY A 29 -29.23 -3.14 -3.89
C GLY A 29 -28.04 -4.05 -3.78
N THR A 30 -28.23 -5.29 -4.19
CA THR A 30 -27.26 -6.34 -4.55
C THR A 30 -25.97 -6.47 -3.73
N THR A 31 -25.87 -7.58 -3.06
CA THR A 31 -24.83 -8.06 -2.13
C THR A 31 -23.42 -8.25 -2.74
N ARG A 32 -23.08 -7.63 -3.88
CA ARG A 32 -21.81 -7.86 -4.61
C ARG A 32 -20.88 -6.65 -4.68
N ASP A 33 -21.36 -5.42 -4.51
CA ASP A 33 -20.55 -4.23 -4.72
C ASP A 33 -20.06 -3.60 -3.42
N CYS A 34 -18.82 -3.09 -3.43
CA CYS A 34 -18.27 -2.34 -2.31
C CYS A 34 -18.99 -1.01 -2.14
N ILE A 35 -19.47 -0.70 -0.94
CA ILE A 35 -20.14 0.56 -0.65
C ILE A 35 -19.11 1.68 -0.67
N LYS A 36 -19.40 2.73 -1.47
CA LYS A 36 -18.61 3.95 -1.54
C LYS A 36 -19.34 5.07 -0.81
N ILE A 37 -18.70 5.64 0.20
CA ILE A 37 -19.26 6.76 0.98
C ILE A 37 -18.57 8.04 0.52
N PRO A 38 -19.27 8.98 -0.15
CA PRO A 38 -18.69 10.23 -0.60
C PRO A 38 -18.40 11.15 0.59
N VAL A 39 -17.21 11.74 0.62
CA VAL A 39 -16.73 12.63 1.66
C VAL A 39 -16.09 13.85 1.02
N THR A 40 -16.42 15.05 1.54
CA THR A 40 -15.71 16.28 1.28
C THR A 40 -15.01 16.73 2.56
N LYS A 41 -13.69 16.76 2.55
CA LYS A 41 -12.90 17.15 3.74
C LYS A 41 -11.59 17.81 3.35
N TYR A 42 -11.21 18.86 4.08
CA TYR A 42 -9.96 19.62 3.87
C TYR A 42 -9.76 20.10 2.42
N GLY A 43 -10.86 20.45 1.71
CA GLY A 43 -10.83 20.91 0.33
C GLY A 43 -10.76 19.80 -0.72
N HIS A 44 -10.87 18.52 -0.33
CA HIS A 44 -10.82 17.39 -1.24
C HIS A 44 -12.11 16.57 -1.23
N ASN A 45 -12.48 16.05 -2.41
CA ASN A 45 -13.59 15.12 -2.60
C ASN A 45 -13.03 13.71 -2.81
N PHE A 46 -13.48 12.73 -2.03
CA PHE A 46 -13.05 11.33 -2.11
C PHE A 46 -14.15 10.40 -1.62
N ASN A 47 -14.02 9.12 -1.96
CA ASN A 47 -14.91 8.07 -1.47
C ASN A 47 -14.18 7.19 -0.45
N ILE A 48 -14.83 6.93 0.68
CA ILE A 48 -14.38 5.87 1.59
C ILE A 48 -15.05 4.58 1.12
N VAL A 49 -14.22 3.59 0.73
CA VAL A 49 -14.69 2.27 0.29
C VAL A 49 -14.84 1.36 1.50
N ASP A 50 -15.93 0.62 1.52
CA ASP A 50 -16.44 -0.29 2.55
C ASP A 50 -15.45 -0.64 3.67
N THR A 51 -15.72 -0.10 4.86
CA THR A 51 -15.00 -0.49 6.06
C THR A 51 -15.90 -1.49 6.84
N PRO A 52 -15.51 -2.78 6.94
CA PRO A 52 -16.30 -3.81 7.63
C PRO A 52 -16.59 -3.56 9.12
N GLY A 53 -16.39 -2.37 9.62
CA GLY A 53 -16.66 -1.97 11.01
C GLY A 53 -17.82 -0.99 11.19
N VAL A 54 -18.39 -0.45 10.10
CA VAL A 54 -19.48 0.54 10.16
C VAL A 54 -20.87 -0.12 10.20
N ARG A 55 -20.96 -1.41 9.91
CA ARG A 55 -22.20 -2.17 9.99
C ARG A 55 -22.35 -2.85 11.37
N LYS A 56 -23.58 -2.82 11.93
CA LYS A 56 -23.99 -3.62 13.09
C LYS A 56 -23.64 -5.10 12.88
N LYS A 57 -22.98 -5.71 13.86
CA LYS A 57 -22.61 -7.13 13.90
C LYS A 57 -23.84 -8.01 13.61
N SER A 58 -23.86 -8.74 12.51
CA SER A 58 -24.72 -9.91 12.38
C SER A 58 -24.03 -11.10 13.05
N LYS A 59 -24.77 -11.77 13.93
CA LYS A 59 -24.30 -12.92 14.73
C LYS A 59 -24.33 -14.18 13.84
N THR A 60 -23.18 -14.63 13.32
CA THR A 60 -23.00 -16.04 12.90
C THR A 60 -21.51 -16.38 12.83
N LYS A 61 -21.08 -17.40 13.54
CA LYS A 61 -19.68 -17.60 13.96
C LYS A 61 -18.77 -18.49 13.09
N ASN A 62 -19.17 -19.24 12.11
CA ASN A 62 -18.29 -20.30 11.54
C ASN A 62 -18.07 -20.32 10.00
N HIS A 63 -18.63 -19.39 9.22
CA HIS A 63 -18.28 -19.20 7.79
C HIS A 63 -17.61 -17.83 7.53
N ILE A 64 -17.21 -17.12 8.59
CA ILE A 64 -16.94 -15.67 8.57
C ILE A 64 -15.51 -15.37 8.14
N GLU A 65 -14.53 -16.24 8.39
CA GLU A 65 -13.13 -15.91 8.12
C GLU A 65 -12.82 -15.89 6.61
N ILE A 66 -13.21 -16.91 5.87
CA ILE A 66 -12.96 -16.98 4.42
C ILE A 66 -13.72 -15.87 3.67
N ILE A 67 -14.99 -15.64 4.04
CA ILE A 67 -15.79 -14.55 3.46
C ILE A 67 -15.19 -13.18 3.82
N GLY A 68 -14.64 -13.05 5.03
CA GLY A 68 -13.94 -11.84 5.48
C GLY A 68 -12.69 -11.54 4.66
N VAL A 69 -11.88 -12.55 4.37
CA VAL A 69 -10.67 -12.42 3.55
C VAL A 69 -11.04 -12.02 2.11
N ILE A 70 -11.97 -12.73 1.47
CA ILE A 70 -12.41 -12.43 0.11
C ILE A 70 -12.96 -10.99 0.01
N LYS A 71 -13.74 -10.57 1.01
CA LYS A 71 -14.26 -9.21 1.06
C LYS A 71 -13.16 -8.18 1.22
N THR A 72 -12.17 -8.45 2.06
CA THR A 72 -11.00 -7.58 2.23
C THR A 72 -10.23 -7.43 0.93
N LEU A 73 -9.95 -8.52 0.21
CA LEU A 73 -9.27 -8.48 -1.09
C LEU A 73 -10.04 -7.65 -2.12
N LYS A 74 -11.36 -7.86 -2.24
CA LYS A 74 -12.22 -7.05 -3.13
C LYS A 74 -12.22 -5.56 -2.77
N THR A 75 -12.22 -5.25 -1.47
CA THR A 75 -12.13 -3.86 -1.00
C THR A 75 -10.79 -3.23 -1.39
N ILE A 76 -9.68 -3.97 -1.27
CA ILE A 76 -8.37 -3.53 -1.71
C ILE A 76 -8.38 -3.28 -3.22
N GLU A 77 -8.86 -4.23 -4.02
CA GLU A 77 -8.90 -4.13 -5.48
C GLU A 77 -9.72 -2.93 -5.97
N SER A 78 -10.85 -2.65 -5.31
CA SER A 78 -11.75 -1.54 -5.67
C SER A 78 -11.28 -0.16 -5.18
N SER A 79 -10.17 -0.10 -4.43
CA SER A 79 -9.62 1.14 -3.88
C SER A 79 -8.51 1.68 -4.76
N ASP A 80 -8.34 3.01 -4.78
CA ASP A 80 -7.21 3.68 -5.43
C ASP A 80 -5.99 3.76 -4.52
N VAL A 81 -6.23 4.00 -3.21
CA VAL A 81 -5.21 4.05 -2.16
C VAL A 81 -5.72 3.33 -0.93
N VAL A 82 -4.87 2.56 -0.29
CA VAL A 82 -5.19 1.83 0.94
C VAL A 82 -4.50 2.48 2.14
N ILE A 83 -5.31 2.83 3.15
CA ILE A 83 -4.79 3.24 4.47
C ILE A 83 -4.85 2.01 5.39
N VAL A 84 -3.70 1.49 5.78
CA VAL A 84 -3.62 0.42 6.78
C VAL A 84 -3.52 1.05 8.16
N LEU A 85 -4.56 0.85 8.98
CA LEU A 85 -4.66 1.41 10.31
C LEU A 85 -4.16 0.41 11.35
N ILE A 86 -3.15 0.79 12.12
CA ILE A 86 -2.52 -0.01 13.17
C ILE A 86 -2.79 0.66 14.52
N ASP A 87 -3.04 -0.13 15.55
CA ASP A 87 -3.17 0.34 16.92
C ASP A 87 -1.79 0.53 17.54
N SER A 88 -1.45 1.77 17.91
CA SER A 88 -0.15 2.07 18.51
C SER A 88 0.05 1.44 19.89
N MET A 89 -1.05 1.11 20.60
CA MET A 89 -1.01 0.46 21.90
C MET A 89 -0.55 -1.00 21.83
N ASP A 90 -0.92 -1.69 20.73
CA ASP A 90 -0.60 -3.12 20.54
C ASP A 90 0.77 -3.31 19.85
N GLY A 91 1.36 -2.23 19.29
CA GLY A 91 2.48 -2.33 18.38
C GLY A 91 2.12 -3.04 17.06
N ILE A 92 3.15 -3.50 16.32
CA ILE A 92 2.97 -4.16 15.02
C ILE A 92 2.80 -5.67 15.21
N THR A 93 1.64 -6.19 14.86
CA THR A 93 1.28 -7.61 15.02
C THR A 93 1.35 -8.37 13.69
N ASP A 94 1.36 -9.72 13.76
CA ASP A 94 1.39 -10.57 12.56
C ASP A 94 0.14 -10.40 11.69
N GLN A 95 -1.01 -10.07 12.29
CA GLN A 95 -2.23 -9.76 11.54
C GLN A 95 -2.08 -8.46 10.74
N ASP A 96 -1.40 -7.45 11.28
CA ASP A 96 -1.10 -6.21 10.57
C ASP A 96 -0.15 -6.48 9.40
N LEU A 97 0.89 -7.31 9.62
CA LEU A 97 1.81 -7.72 8.56
C LEU A 97 1.12 -8.50 7.44
N SER A 98 0.19 -9.40 7.77
CA SER A 98 -0.61 -10.13 6.80
C SER A 98 -1.48 -9.19 5.95
N LEU A 99 -2.13 -8.20 6.56
CA LEU A 99 -2.92 -7.20 5.83
C LEU A 99 -2.04 -6.35 4.90
N ILE A 100 -0.90 -5.89 5.39
CA ILE A 100 0.07 -5.14 4.58
C ILE A 100 0.56 -6.00 3.42
N GLY A 101 0.89 -7.27 3.67
CA GLY A 101 1.32 -8.24 2.64
C GLY A 101 0.27 -8.36 1.53
N SER A 102 -1.01 -8.52 1.87
CA SER A 102 -2.10 -8.60 0.90
C SER A 102 -2.24 -7.33 0.05
N VAL A 103 -2.06 -6.14 0.65
CA VAL A 103 -2.09 -4.87 -0.09
C VAL A 103 -0.93 -4.79 -1.08
N MET A 104 0.26 -5.24 -0.66
CA MET A 104 1.45 -5.25 -1.52
C MET A 104 1.38 -6.27 -2.65
N GLU A 105 0.82 -7.46 -2.39
CA GLU A 105 0.62 -8.50 -3.41
C GLU A 105 -0.33 -8.03 -4.51
N ILE A 106 -1.41 -7.34 -4.15
CA ILE A 106 -2.31 -6.72 -5.13
C ILE A 106 -1.64 -5.52 -5.81
N GLY A 107 -0.70 -4.86 -5.14
CA GLY A 107 0.08 -3.73 -5.66
C GLY A 107 -0.62 -2.40 -5.55
N LYS A 108 -1.61 -2.27 -4.68
CA LYS A 108 -2.27 -0.98 -4.46
C LYS A 108 -1.36 0.01 -3.75
N PRO A 109 -1.41 1.29 -4.15
CA PRO A 109 -0.76 2.36 -3.41
C PRO A 109 -1.23 2.38 -1.96
N ALA A 110 -0.32 2.56 -1.00
CA ALA A 110 -0.64 2.43 0.41
C ALA A 110 0.11 3.41 1.31
N LEU A 111 -0.48 3.67 2.47
CA LEU A 111 0.18 4.29 3.61
C LEU A 111 -0.27 3.62 4.91
N ILE A 112 0.58 3.67 5.92
CA ILE A 112 0.31 3.14 7.25
C ILE A 112 -0.03 4.29 8.18
N ALA A 113 -1.13 4.16 8.90
CA ALA A 113 -1.53 5.10 9.94
C ALA A 113 -1.46 4.42 11.31
N LEU A 114 -0.59 4.91 12.18
CA LEU A 114 -0.46 4.48 13.56
C LEU A 114 -1.46 5.29 14.38
N ASN A 115 -2.54 4.65 14.80
CA ASN A 115 -3.64 5.31 15.50
C ASN A 115 -3.54 5.15 17.02
N LYS A 116 -4.26 5.97 17.74
CA LYS A 116 -4.31 6.05 19.21
C LYS A 116 -3.01 6.54 19.85
N THR A 117 -2.22 7.32 19.13
CA THR A 117 -0.96 7.89 19.66
C THR A 117 -1.18 8.90 20.78
N ASP A 118 -2.41 9.26 21.07
CA ASP A 118 -2.80 10.07 22.22
C ASP A 118 -2.91 9.27 23.54
N ALA A 119 -2.83 7.95 23.45
CA ALA A 119 -2.97 7.04 24.58
C ALA A 119 -1.71 6.18 24.81
N THR A 120 -0.65 6.33 23.99
CA THR A 120 0.61 5.60 24.15
C THR A 120 1.48 6.20 25.24
N ASP A 121 2.13 5.33 26.01
CA ASP A 121 3.22 5.66 26.93
C ASP A 121 4.60 5.46 26.26
N ASP A 122 5.68 5.79 26.97
CA ASP A 122 7.05 5.69 26.45
C ASP A 122 7.44 4.24 26.09
N TYR A 123 6.96 3.25 26.84
CA TYR A 123 7.23 1.84 26.55
C TYR A 123 6.55 1.41 25.24
N GLN A 124 5.30 1.79 25.04
CA GLN A 124 4.56 1.49 23.83
C GLN A 124 5.15 2.21 22.60
N GLU A 125 5.60 3.45 22.77
CA GLU A 125 6.32 4.18 21.70
C GLU A 125 7.64 3.50 21.32
N HIS A 126 8.40 3.00 22.29
CA HIS A 126 9.62 2.25 22.05
C HIS A 126 9.33 0.92 21.33
N LEU A 127 8.33 0.17 21.78
CA LEU A 127 7.90 -1.08 21.16
C LEU A 127 7.45 -0.87 19.72
N LEU A 128 6.71 0.20 19.46
CA LEU A 128 6.23 0.57 18.13
C LEU A 128 7.40 0.93 17.21
N SER A 129 8.35 1.74 17.69
CA SER A 129 9.57 2.11 16.94
C SER A 129 10.38 0.88 16.58
N TYR A 130 10.63 0.00 17.55
CA TYR A 130 11.32 -1.26 17.31
C TYR A 130 10.59 -2.13 16.26
N GLY A 131 9.26 -2.22 16.34
CA GLY A 131 8.45 -2.94 15.35
C GLY A 131 8.54 -2.35 13.94
N ILE A 132 8.60 -1.02 13.81
CA ILE A 132 8.80 -0.34 12.52
C ILE A 132 10.16 -0.71 11.95
N ASP A 133 11.22 -0.59 12.73
CA ASP A 133 12.60 -0.79 12.27
C ASP A 133 12.90 -2.25 11.92
N THR A 134 12.25 -3.20 12.59
CA THR A 134 12.48 -4.64 12.38
C THR A 134 11.50 -5.26 11.42
N LYS A 135 10.20 -5.11 11.68
CA LYS A 135 9.13 -5.80 10.96
C LYS A 135 8.70 -5.10 9.66
N LEU A 136 8.85 -3.76 9.56
CA LEU A 136 8.45 -2.99 8.37
C LEU A 136 9.62 -2.52 7.50
N LYS A 137 10.85 -2.90 7.81
CA LYS A 137 12.04 -2.50 7.06
C LYS A 137 11.97 -2.83 5.56
N PHE A 138 11.28 -3.92 5.20
CA PHE A 138 11.12 -4.36 3.81
C PHE A 138 10.18 -3.48 2.98
N ILE A 139 9.39 -2.61 3.62
CA ILE A 139 8.44 -1.69 2.99
C ILE A 139 8.74 -0.22 3.33
N ASN A 140 9.99 0.11 3.49
CA ASN A 140 10.47 1.47 3.86
C ASN A 140 10.00 2.58 2.91
N TYR A 141 9.44 2.23 1.75
CA TYR A 141 8.85 3.17 0.80
C TYR A 141 7.37 3.49 1.09
N ILE A 142 6.72 2.74 1.97
CA ILE A 142 5.36 3.03 2.40
C ILE A 142 5.42 4.06 3.54
N PRO A 143 4.83 5.25 3.39
CA PRO A 143 4.86 6.26 4.45
C PRO A 143 4.09 5.79 5.68
N ILE A 144 4.66 6.09 6.84
CA ILE A 144 4.07 5.79 8.15
C ILE A 144 3.75 7.12 8.83
N GLN A 145 2.54 7.28 9.34
CA GLN A 145 2.09 8.49 10.02
C GLN A 145 1.43 8.19 11.34
N LYS A 146 1.84 8.90 12.40
CA LYS A 146 1.19 8.89 13.70
C LYS A 146 -0.07 9.75 13.66
N ILE A 147 -1.20 9.22 14.16
CA ILE A 147 -2.48 9.93 14.22
C ILE A 147 -3.23 9.62 15.52
N SER A 148 -4.18 10.48 15.86
CA SER A 148 -5.28 10.16 16.77
C SER A 148 -6.60 10.43 16.07
N ALA A 149 -7.31 9.37 15.71
CA ALA A 149 -8.64 9.49 15.12
C ALA A 149 -9.64 10.10 16.12
N LEU A 150 -9.49 9.78 17.40
CA LEU A 150 -10.36 10.30 18.48
C LEU A 150 -10.17 11.80 18.69
N LYS A 151 -8.92 12.25 18.83
CA LYS A 151 -8.57 13.67 19.02
C LYS A 151 -8.45 14.44 17.70
N LYS A 152 -8.64 13.77 16.55
CA LYS A 152 -8.52 14.33 15.18
C LYS A 152 -7.15 14.91 14.87
N ILE A 153 -6.09 14.40 15.50
CA ILE A 153 -4.69 14.82 15.28
C ILE A 153 -4.14 14.08 14.06
N GLY A 154 -3.39 14.79 13.20
CA GLY A 154 -2.70 14.22 12.04
C GLY A 154 -3.59 13.89 10.82
N LEU A 155 -4.93 14.02 10.91
CA LEU A 155 -5.88 13.58 9.87
C LEU A 155 -5.75 14.35 8.57
N LYS A 156 -5.50 15.67 8.63
CA LYS A 156 -5.28 16.49 7.42
C LYS A 156 -4.05 15.99 6.67
N LYS A 157 -2.94 15.78 7.37
CA LYS A 157 -1.69 15.26 6.79
C LYS A 157 -1.90 13.85 6.21
N LEU A 158 -2.63 12.98 6.91
CA LEU A 158 -2.96 11.63 6.44
C LEU A 158 -3.69 11.67 5.09
N LEU A 159 -4.73 12.50 4.97
CA LEU A 159 -5.50 12.64 3.74
C LEU A 159 -4.65 13.24 2.62
N THR A 160 -3.90 14.31 2.89
CA THR A 160 -3.02 14.94 1.89
C THR A 160 -1.98 13.95 1.38
N THR A 161 -1.38 13.13 2.26
CA THR A 161 -0.44 12.07 1.85
C THR A 161 -1.12 11.02 0.98
N ALA A 162 -2.33 10.58 1.32
CA ALA A 162 -3.09 9.63 0.50
C ALA A 162 -3.36 10.18 -0.91
N ILE A 163 -3.72 11.46 -1.02
CA ILE A 163 -3.97 12.14 -2.29
C ILE A 163 -2.68 12.25 -3.10
N ASN A 164 -1.57 12.66 -2.50
CA ASN A 164 -0.28 12.74 -3.18
C ASN A 164 0.17 11.38 -3.72
N ILE A 165 -0.01 10.30 -2.94
CA ILE A 165 0.25 8.93 -3.39
C ILE A 165 -0.62 8.57 -4.60
N PHE A 166 -1.91 8.89 -4.56
CA PHE A 166 -2.83 8.67 -5.66
C PHE A 166 -2.41 9.40 -6.93
N GLU A 167 -2.10 10.70 -6.84
CA GLU A 167 -1.65 11.49 -7.97
C GLU A 167 -0.33 10.96 -8.55
N ASN A 168 0.63 10.59 -7.70
CA ASN A 168 1.90 10.03 -8.13
C ASN A 168 1.71 8.65 -8.78
N SER A 169 0.73 7.86 -8.33
CA SER A 169 0.44 6.53 -8.92
C SER A 169 -0.10 6.59 -10.35
N LYS A 170 -0.67 7.72 -10.75
CA LYS A 170 -1.18 7.95 -12.12
C LYS A 170 -0.13 8.40 -13.11
N LYS A 171 0.99 8.91 -12.63
CA LYS A 171 2.05 9.47 -13.49
C LYS A 171 2.70 8.38 -14.34
N SER A 172 2.85 8.66 -15.62
CA SER A 172 3.67 7.84 -16.51
C SER A 172 5.15 8.20 -16.32
N ILE A 173 5.98 7.17 -16.21
CA ILE A 173 7.43 7.35 -16.15
C ILE A 173 7.97 7.35 -17.59
N ASN A 174 8.72 8.38 -17.94
CA ASN A 174 9.33 8.48 -19.26
C ASN A 174 10.28 7.29 -19.51
N THR A 175 10.14 6.65 -20.68
CA THR A 175 10.90 5.45 -21.04
C THR A 175 12.41 5.73 -21.17
N SER A 176 12.81 6.89 -21.70
CA SER A 176 14.22 7.28 -21.76
C SER A 176 14.81 7.40 -20.35
N LEU A 177 14.12 8.13 -19.46
CA LEU A 177 14.53 8.26 -18.06
C LEU A 177 14.67 6.89 -17.38
N LEU A 178 13.72 5.97 -17.61
CA LEU A 178 13.81 4.61 -17.06
C LEU A 178 15.05 3.89 -17.54
N ASN A 179 15.34 3.93 -18.84
CA ASN A 179 16.52 3.25 -19.40
C ASN A 179 17.81 3.87 -18.87
N ASP A 180 17.91 5.19 -18.77
CA ASP A 180 19.07 5.88 -18.17
C ASP A 180 19.29 5.47 -16.72
N LEU A 181 18.22 5.38 -15.93
CA LEU A 181 18.28 4.93 -14.53
C LEU A 181 18.71 3.47 -14.41
N PHE A 182 18.19 2.59 -15.27
CA PHE A 182 18.59 1.18 -15.29
C PHE A 182 20.05 1.01 -15.70
N GLN A 183 20.53 1.76 -16.72
CA GLN A 183 21.96 1.71 -17.11
C GLN A 183 22.85 2.18 -15.96
N LYS A 184 22.50 3.25 -15.25
CA LYS A 184 23.24 3.70 -14.07
C LYS A 184 23.22 2.63 -12.97
N ALA A 185 22.06 2.03 -12.68
CA ALA A 185 21.97 0.97 -11.69
C ALA A 185 22.84 -0.24 -12.02
N ILE A 186 22.87 -0.64 -13.31
CA ILE A 186 23.71 -1.75 -13.79
C ILE A 186 25.20 -1.42 -13.71
N THR A 187 25.57 -0.15 -13.99
CA THR A 187 26.97 0.31 -13.88
C THR A 187 27.41 0.31 -12.42
N ASP A 188 26.56 0.79 -11.49
CA ASP A 188 26.85 0.82 -10.07
C ASP A 188 26.92 -0.60 -9.47
N HIS A 189 26.06 -1.49 -9.91
CA HIS A 189 26.01 -2.87 -9.44
C HIS A 189 25.49 -3.80 -10.54
N GLN A 190 26.37 -4.60 -11.12
CA GLN A 190 26.01 -5.53 -12.19
C GLN A 190 25.18 -6.71 -11.65
N PRO A 191 24.20 -7.20 -12.46
CA PRO A 191 23.45 -8.39 -12.07
C PRO A 191 24.39 -9.60 -11.95
N PRO A 192 24.23 -10.44 -10.90
CA PRO A 192 25.03 -11.64 -10.74
C PRO A 192 24.82 -12.59 -11.93
N ALA A 193 25.87 -13.29 -12.33
CA ALA A 193 25.80 -14.30 -13.40
C ALA A 193 24.91 -15.47 -12.96
N TYR A 194 24.16 -16.04 -13.89
CA TYR A 194 23.39 -17.25 -13.69
C TYR A 194 24.04 -18.44 -14.45
N ALA A 195 24.47 -19.47 -13.73
CA ALA A 195 25.14 -20.64 -14.31
C ALA A 195 26.29 -20.28 -15.27
N GLY A 196 27.16 -19.32 -14.88
CA GLY A 196 28.26 -18.83 -15.69
C GLY A 196 27.87 -17.90 -16.84
N LYS A 197 26.58 -17.68 -17.07
CA LYS A 197 26.07 -16.82 -18.13
C LYS A 197 25.77 -15.40 -17.60
N ARG A 198 26.19 -14.38 -18.36
CA ARG A 198 25.93 -12.97 -18.00
C ARG A 198 24.48 -12.61 -18.29
N ILE A 199 23.78 -12.06 -17.29
CA ILE A 199 22.46 -11.47 -17.48
C ILE A 199 22.64 -10.07 -18.11
N LYS A 200 21.92 -9.80 -19.21
CA LYS A 200 21.99 -8.50 -19.90
C LYS A 200 20.59 -7.88 -19.93
N ILE A 201 20.40 -6.79 -19.22
CA ILE A 201 19.22 -5.93 -19.33
C ILE A 201 19.45 -4.99 -20.52
N ARG A 202 18.56 -5.01 -21.51
CA ARG A 202 18.71 -4.22 -22.75
C ARG A 202 17.79 -3.02 -22.81
N TYR A 203 16.55 -3.20 -22.30
CA TYR A 203 15.50 -2.20 -22.42
C TYR A 203 14.47 -2.37 -21.33
N VAL A 204 13.95 -1.23 -20.83
CA VAL A 204 12.90 -1.22 -19.81
C VAL A 204 11.84 -0.19 -20.18
N HIS A 205 10.59 -0.53 -20.00
CA HIS A 205 9.47 0.39 -20.14
C HIS A 205 8.37 0.12 -19.14
N GLN A 206 7.51 1.09 -18.93
CA GLN A 206 6.34 0.94 -18.08
C GLN A 206 5.21 0.26 -18.85
N GLY A 207 4.69 -0.87 -18.33
CA GLY A 207 3.60 -1.63 -18.92
C GLY A 207 2.24 -1.40 -18.24
N GLY A 208 2.20 -0.62 -17.15
CA GLY A 208 0.97 -0.32 -16.41
C GLY A 208 1.22 0.65 -15.25
N ASN A 209 0.16 1.35 -14.82
CA ASN A 209 0.24 2.38 -13.78
C ASN A 209 -0.32 1.94 -12.43
N ASN A 210 -1.31 1.06 -12.40
CA ASN A 210 -1.95 0.65 -11.15
C ASN A 210 -2.23 -0.87 -11.14
N PRO A 211 -1.27 -1.66 -10.64
CA PRO A 211 0.05 -1.30 -10.09
C PRO A 211 1.06 -0.85 -11.15
N ILE A 212 2.12 -0.13 -10.73
CA ILE A 212 3.23 0.19 -11.62
C ILE A 212 3.94 -1.10 -12.00
N ARG A 213 3.94 -1.42 -13.30
CA ARG A 213 4.66 -2.56 -13.88
C ARG A 213 5.80 -2.06 -14.73
N LEU A 214 7.02 -2.50 -14.45
CA LEU A 214 8.20 -2.25 -15.24
C LEU A 214 8.56 -3.53 -15.99
N ILE A 215 8.49 -3.50 -17.32
CA ILE A 215 8.80 -4.64 -18.16
C ILE A 215 10.26 -4.55 -18.56
N ILE A 216 11.05 -5.54 -18.11
CA ILE A 216 12.49 -5.64 -18.36
C ILE A 216 12.73 -6.62 -19.51
N HIS A 217 13.31 -6.14 -20.58
CA HIS A 217 13.71 -6.96 -21.74
C HIS A 217 15.22 -7.19 -21.72
N GLY A 218 15.64 -8.41 -22.06
CA GLY A 218 17.06 -8.71 -22.12
C GLY A 218 17.36 -10.19 -22.30
N THR A 219 18.61 -10.57 -22.09
CA THR A 219 19.09 -11.95 -22.16
C THR A 219 19.19 -12.50 -20.73
N TYR A 220 18.55 -13.63 -20.47
CA TYR A 220 18.48 -14.29 -19.14
C TYR A 220 17.91 -13.42 -18.02
N VAL A 221 17.11 -12.39 -18.34
CA VAL A 221 16.54 -11.50 -17.31
C VAL A 221 15.54 -12.21 -16.40
N ASP A 222 14.91 -13.29 -16.86
CA ASP A 222 14.06 -14.19 -16.08
C ASP A 222 14.81 -14.89 -14.92
N LYS A 223 16.14 -14.85 -14.92
CA LYS A 223 17.02 -15.37 -13.87
C LYS A 223 17.52 -14.31 -12.88
N LEU A 224 17.03 -13.08 -12.99
CA LEU A 224 17.33 -12.03 -12.01
C LEU A 224 16.84 -12.47 -10.63
N SER A 225 17.71 -12.36 -9.63
CA SER A 225 17.37 -12.69 -8.25
C SER A 225 16.39 -11.67 -7.66
N LYS A 226 15.58 -12.10 -6.68
CA LYS A 226 14.68 -11.21 -5.93
C LYS A 226 15.45 -10.07 -5.26
N ASP A 227 16.68 -10.30 -4.81
CA ASP A 227 17.50 -9.28 -4.16
C ASP A 227 17.99 -8.23 -5.16
N TYR A 228 18.34 -8.66 -6.38
CA TYR A 228 18.70 -7.71 -7.43
C TYR A 228 17.50 -6.86 -7.87
N LEU A 229 16.30 -7.44 -7.96
CA LEU A 229 15.08 -6.69 -8.23
C LEU A 229 14.74 -5.70 -7.09
N ARG A 230 15.00 -6.05 -5.82
CA ARG A 230 14.87 -5.11 -4.69
C ARG A 230 15.88 -3.98 -4.80
N TYR A 231 17.12 -4.27 -5.19
CA TYR A 231 18.14 -3.24 -5.45
C TYR A 231 17.65 -2.27 -6.53
N LEU A 232 17.21 -2.77 -7.70
CA LEU A 232 16.68 -1.95 -8.79
C LEU A 232 15.49 -1.08 -8.33
N SER A 233 14.56 -1.67 -7.58
CA SER A 233 13.42 -0.95 -7.01
C SER A 233 13.89 0.20 -6.10
N SER A 234 14.83 -0.05 -5.19
CA SER A 234 15.40 0.96 -4.30
C SER A 234 16.13 2.05 -5.07
N PHE A 235 16.87 1.68 -6.10
CA PHE A 235 17.61 2.63 -6.93
C PHE A 235 16.71 3.61 -7.67
N ILE A 236 15.61 3.09 -8.25
CA ILE A 236 14.61 3.90 -8.97
C ILE A 236 13.90 4.84 -7.99
N ARG A 237 13.47 4.34 -6.81
CA ARG A 237 12.75 5.12 -5.79
C ARG A 237 13.52 6.32 -5.26
N LYS A 238 14.85 6.24 -5.22
CA LYS A 238 15.70 7.38 -4.81
C LYS A 238 15.71 8.52 -5.82
N ARG A 239 15.24 8.29 -7.05
CA ARG A 239 15.33 9.23 -8.18
C ARG A 239 13.98 9.60 -8.78
N ILE A 240 12.97 8.78 -8.53
CA ILE A 240 11.58 9.02 -8.94
C ILE A 240 10.70 8.94 -7.69
N GLU A 241 9.82 9.91 -7.52
CA GLU A 241 8.90 9.95 -6.37
C GLU A 241 7.81 8.86 -6.49
N LEU A 242 8.10 7.70 -5.90
CA LEU A 242 7.22 6.53 -5.87
C LEU A 242 6.88 6.11 -4.43
N THR A 243 6.75 7.10 -3.54
CA THR A 243 6.37 6.90 -2.14
C THR A 243 5.00 6.25 -2.06
N GLY A 244 4.88 5.20 -1.26
CA GLY A 244 3.61 4.46 -1.07
C GLY A 244 3.17 3.58 -2.24
N ILE A 245 3.98 3.48 -3.31
CA ILE A 245 3.59 2.78 -4.55
C ILE A 245 4.44 1.53 -4.72
N THR A 246 3.84 0.36 -4.92
CA THR A 246 4.54 -0.89 -5.21
C THR A 246 4.95 -0.95 -6.67
N ILE A 247 6.19 -1.40 -6.93
CA ILE A 247 6.71 -1.65 -8.28
C ILE A 247 6.71 -3.16 -8.51
N PHE A 248 6.08 -3.60 -9.61
CA PHE A 248 6.21 -4.96 -10.12
C PHE A 248 7.17 -5.00 -11.29
N PHE A 249 7.97 -6.06 -11.35
CA PHE A 249 8.83 -6.34 -12.49
C PHE A 249 8.27 -7.51 -13.30
N GLU A 250 8.10 -7.31 -14.58
CA GLU A 250 7.81 -8.36 -15.56
C GLU A 250 9.09 -8.60 -16.39
N LEU A 251 9.57 -9.84 -16.38
CA LEU A 251 10.86 -10.20 -16.96
C LEU A 251 10.63 -10.92 -18.29
N ARG A 252 11.10 -10.33 -19.40
CA ARG A 252 10.96 -10.87 -20.75
C ARG A 252 12.33 -11.21 -21.35
N SER A 253 12.74 -12.46 -21.19
CA SER A 253 13.97 -12.97 -21.80
C SER A 253 13.79 -13.25 -23.29
N LYS A 254 14.77 -12.78 -24.10
CA LYS A 254 15.03 -13.35 -25.42
C LYS A 254 16.23 -14.29 -25.27
N PHE A 255 16.06 -15.55 -25.65
CA PHE A 255 17.19 -16.47 -25.73
C PHE A 255 18.05 -16.05 -26.93
N GLU A 256 19.35 -15.86 -26.73
CA GLU A 256 20.31 -15.87 -27.83
C GLU A 256 20.32 -17.29 -28.39
N LYS A 257 19.93 -17.45 -29.66
CA LYS A 257 20.11 -18.70 -30.42
C LYS A 257 21.59 -18.96 -30.63
#